data_9c164d7ccd32d90e8b157096ed7205b2
#
_entry.id   9c164d7ccd32d90e8b157096ed7205b2
#
_cell.length_a   1.000
_cell.length_b   1.000
_cell.length_c   1.000
_cell.angle_alpha   90.00
_cell.angle_beta   90.00
_cell.angle_gamma   90.00
#
_symmetry.space_group_name_H-M   'P 1'
#
loop_
_entity.id
_entity.type
_entity.pdbx_description
1 polymer ?
#
loop_
_entity_poly.entity_id
_entity_poly.type
_entity_poly.pdbx_seq_one_letter_code
_entity_poly.pdbx_strand_id
1 'polypeptide(L)'
;TEMLIRVNNALTQVSSYPETVDEPRIFANAFSSNPFMFFSVTPLPGNPRQIDIELALDFVEDTVKTRLSRVTGISEVSVFGGVERQVQILVDPARLASRGLSLVDVREALRSRNRDRSGGTVDAGKREYLLRTVGRFENVEAISQLVLARRGDSIIRIADVATVELDHFEETGYTTYNGQQNLFMMLRKEPGSNVIASKREVLTEIETVNREVLNPAGLELTPIADDVVYVEESVRNVWQNLLLGALLATGVMFLFLRSARVTLAGVIGIPICIIIAFLGLLIAGRTVNGISIAGIAFAIGIGAHTVSPDTG
;
A
#
# COMPACT_ATOMS: atom_id res chain seq x y z
N THR A 1 -20.05 -3.83 -2.11
CA THR A 1 -19.71 -5.23 -1.75
C THR A 1 -20.50 -6.23 -2.59
N GLU A 2 -21.85 -6.09 -2.72
CA GLU A 2 -22.68 -7.04 -3.49
C GLU A 2 -22.30 -7.09 -4.99
N MET A 3 -22.02 -5.95 -5.60
CA MET A 3 -21.61 -5.87 -7.01
C MET A 3 -20.28 -6.61 -7.25
N LEU A 4 -19.31 -6.51 -6.34
CA LEU A 4 -18.03 -7.22 -6.43
C LEU A 4 -18.21 -8.73 -6.38
N ILE A 5 -19.11 -9.22 -5.51
CA ILE A 5 -19.44 -10.65 -5.43
C ILE A 5 -20.07 -11.13 -6.72
N ARG A 6 -20.97 -10.35 -7.32
CA ARG A 6 -21.61 -10.70 -8.60
C ARG A 6 -20.59 -10.73 -9.75
N VAL A 7 -19.69 -9.76 -9.82
CA VAL A 7 -18.63 -9.73 -10.84
C VAL A 7 -17.68 -10.91 -10.65
N ASN A 8 -17.23 -11.17 -9.41
CA ASN A 8 -16.38 -12.31 -9.12
C ASN A 8 -17.03 -13.65 -9.50
N ASN A 9 -18.31 -13.83 -9.16
CA ASN A 9 -19.06 -15.03 -9.53
C ASN A 9 -19.21 -15.18 -11.06
N ALA A 10 -19.37 -14.07 -11.79
CA ALA A 10 -19.42 -14.11 -13.25
C ALA A 10 -18.06 -14.48 -13.86
N LEU A 11 -16.96 -13.97 -13.31
CA LEU A 11 -15.60 -14.31 -13.76
C LEU A 11 -15.23 -15.78 -13.48
N THR A 12 -15.64 -16.31 -12.33
CA THR A 12 -15.39 -17.73 -12.00
C THR A 12 -16.21 -18.71 -12.84
N GLN A 13 -17.28 -18.23 -13.52
CA GLN A 13 -18.06 -19.04 -14.47
C GLN A 13 -17.40 -19.18 -15.84
N VAL A 14 -16.37 -18.37 -16.13
CA VAL A 14 -15.59 -18.50 -17.37
C VAL A 14 -14.73 -19.77 -17.27
N SER A 15 -15.09 -20.77 -18.07
CA SER A 15 -14.56 -22.14 -17.92
C SER A 15 -13.10 -22.34 -18.31
N SER A 16 -12.51 -21.45 -19.10
CA SER A 16 -11.07 -21.44 -19.39
C SER A 16 -10.63 -20.14 -20.03
N TYR A 17 -9.54 -19.58 -19.50
CA TYR A 17 -8.81 -18.53 -20.18
C TYR A 17 -7.75 -19.15 -21.09
N PRO A 18 -7.42 -18.54 -22.27
CA PRO A 18 -6.28 -18.98 -23.05
C PRO A 18 -5.00 -19.02 -22.20
N GLU A 19 -4.12 -19.99 -22.44
CA GLU A 19 -2.86 -20.13 -21.66
C GLU A 19 -1.94 -18.90 -21.73
N THR A 20 -2.16 -18.02 -22.69
CA THR A 20 -1.39 -16.79 -22.92
C THR A 20 -2.00 -15.55 -22.24
N VAL A 21 -3.11 -15.70 -21.53
CA VAL A 21 -3.83 -14.61 -20.86
C VAL A 21 -3.78 -14.83 -19.36
N ASP A 22 -3.35 -13.81 -18.63
CA ASP A 22 -3.39 -13.80 -17.18
C ASP A 22 -4.83 -13.80 -16.66
N GLU A 23 -5.05 -14.42 -15.51
CA GLU A 23 -6.36 -14.40 -14.87
C GLU A 23 -6.79 -12.95 -14.56
N PRO A 24 -8.04 -12.58 -14.90
CA PRO A 24 -8.51 -11.23 -14.68
C PRO A 24 -8.55 -10.88 -13.19
N ARG A 25 -8.00 -9.72 -12.84
CA ARG A 25 -8.03 -9.19 -11.48
C ARG A 25 -9.12 -8.13 -11.36
N ILE A 26 -9.93 -8.22 -10.32
CA ILE A 26 -10.97 -7.23 -10.06
C ILE A 26 -10.37 -6.12 -9.19
N PHE A 27 -10.39 -4.90 -9.70
CA PHE A 27 -10.03 -3.72 -8.94
C PHE A 27 -11.30 -2.91 -8.62
N ALA A 28 -11.59 -2.72 -7.33
CA ALA A 28 -12.66 -1.84 -6.89
C ALA A 28 -12.03 -0.53 -6.38
N ASN A 29 -12.01 0.48 -7.23
CA ASN A 29 -11.59 1.82 -6.83
C ASN A 29 -12.81 2.65 -6.41
N ALA A 30 -12.89 3.02 -5.13
CA ALA A 30 -13.77 4.09 -4.68
C ALA A 30 -13.04 5.44 -4.82
N PHE A 31 -13.75 6.50 -5.19
CA PHE A 31 -13.21 7.86 -5.18
C PHE A 31 -12.61 8.29 -3.82
N SER A 32 -13.06 7.63 -2.74
CA SER A 32 -12.56 7.84 -1.38
C SER A 32 -11.22 7.15 -1.08
N SER A 33 -10.72 6.33 -2.00
CA SER A 33 -9.46 5.57 -1.84
C SER A 33 -8.29 6.17 -2.61
N ASN A 34 -8.30 7.49 -2.85
CA ASN A 34 -7.15 8.15 -3.47
C ASN A 34 -5.91 7.99 -2.59
N PRO A 35 -4.74 7.81 -3.19
CA PRO A 35 -3.47 7.87 -2.45
C PRO A 35 -3.38 9.20 -1.69
N PHE A 36 -2.79 9.18 -0.51
CA PHE A 36 -2.70 10.36 0.34
C PHE A 36 -1.27 10.69 0.77
N MET A 37 -0.33 9.75 0.58
CA MET A 37 1.10 9.96 0.79
C MET A 37 1.89 9.25 -0.31
N PHE A 38 2.98 9.91 -0.72
CA PHE A 38 3.85 9.46 -1.80
C PHE A 38 5.30 9.49 -1.34
N PHE A 39 6.04 8.45 -1.70
CA PHE A 39 7.42 8.26 -1.26
C PHE A 39 8.31 7.85 -2.42
N SER A 40 9.61 8.14 -2.27
CA SER A 40 10.67 7.68 -3.15
C SER A 40 11.63 6.78 -2.37
N VAL A 41 11.94 5.61 -2.91
CA VAL A 41 13.08 4.81 -2.47
C VAL A 41 14.21 5.08 -3.42
N THR A 42 15.33 5.57 -2.89
CA THR A 42 16.54 5.90 -3.65
C THR A 42 17.76 5.26 -2.98
N PRO A 43 18.85 5.05 -3.72
CA PRO A 43 20.14 4.78 -3.09
C PRO A 43 20.53 5.93 -2.16
N LEU A 44 21.27 5.63 -1.09
CA LEU A 44 21.85 6.65 -0.22
C LEU A 44 22.72 7.61 -1.03
N PRO A 45 22.92 8.88 -0.58
CA PRO A 45 23.72 9.85 -1.29
C PRO A 45 25.11 9.33 -1.65
N GLY A 46 25.47 9.47 -2.94
CA GLY A 46 26.71 8.94 -3.51
C GLY A 46 26.71 7.45 -3.81
N ASN A 47 25.59 6.76 -3.58
CA ASN A 47 25.41 5.32 -3.81
C ASN A 47 26.64 4.47 -3.39
N PRO A 48 27.00 4.46 -2.10
CA PRO A 48 28.26 3.86 -1.62
C PRO A 48 28.32 2.36 -1.84
N ARG A 49 27.18 1.70 -2.08
CA ARG A 49 27.07 0.27 -2.35
C ARG A 49 26.87 -0.07 -3.81
N GLN A 50 26.87 0.93 -4.71
CA GLN A 50 26.62 0.74 -6.14
C GLN A 50 25.34 -0.06 -6.42
N ILE A 51 24.27 0.27 -5.70
CA ILE A 51 22.98 -0.43 -5.82
C ILE A 51 22.31 0.00 -7.11
N ASP A 52 21.90 -0.99 -7.87
CA ASP A 52 20.94 -0.83 -8.95
C ASP A 52 19.53 -0.79 -8.34
N ILE A 53 18.90 0.37 -8.39
CA ILE A 53 17.59 0.57 -7.77
C ILE A 53 16.50 -0.23 -8.46
N GLU A 54 16.65 -0.54 -9.74
CA GLU A 54 15.68 -1.30 -10.51
C GLU A 54 15.57 -2.73 -9.98
N LEU A 55 16.67 -3.31 -9.55
CA LEU A 55 16.73 -4.65 -8.98
C LEU A 55 16.30 -4.73 -7.51
N ALA A 56 16.03 -3.58 -6.88
CA ALA A 56 15.62 -3.51 -5.48
C ALA A 56 14.11 -3.70 -5.28
N LEU A 57 13.31 -3.84 -6.36
CA LEU A 57 11.85 -3.94 -6.28
C LEU A 57 11.39 -5.04 -5.33
N ASP A 58 11.83 -6.28 -5.54
CA ASP A 58 11.44 -7.43 -4.71
C ASP A 58 11.78 -7.20 -3.23
N PHE A 59 12.98 -6.66 -2.96
CA PHE A 59 13.40 -6.36 -1.60
C PHE A 59 12.50 -5.31 -0.94
N VAL A 60 12.13 -4.27 -1.67
CA VAL A 60 11.24 -3.21 -1.17
C VAL A 60 9.82 -3.73 -0.97
N GLU A 61 9.31 -4.56 -1.87
CA GLU A 61 7.99 -5.17 -1.73
C GLU A 61 7.91 -6.12 -0.55
N ASP A 62 8.88 -7.01 -0.39
CA ASP A 62 8.88 -8.00 0.68
C ASP A 62 9.07 -7.39 2.07
N THR A 63 9.89 -6.36 2.17
CA THR A 63 10.26 -5.77 3.46
C THR A 63 9.47 -4.50 3.78
N VAL A 64 9.54 -3.48 2.94
CA VAL A 64 8.98 -2.15 3.20
C VAL A 64 7.47 -2.14 3.03
N LYS A 65 6.98 -2.58 1.88
CA LYS A 65 5.54 -2.65 1.58
C LYS A 65 4.80 -3.50 2.63
N THR A 66 5.39 -4.64 3.01
CA THR A 66 4.82 -5.54 4.02
C THR A 66 4.69 -4.85 5.39
N ARG A 67 5.67 -4.05 5.82
CA ARG A 67 5.63 -3.32 7.08
C ARG A 67 4.62 -2.18 7.03
N LEU A 68 4.66 -1.35 5.99
CA LEU A 68 3.74 -0.21 5.84
C LEU A 68 2.28 -0.64 5.68
N SER A 69 2.01 -1.79 5.05
CA SER A 69 0.65 -2.34 4.94
C SER A 69 0.03 -2.76 6.27
N ARG A 70 0.83 -2.88 7.33
CA ARG A 70 0.35 -3.21 8.70
C ARG A 70 0.01 -1.98 9.52
N VAL A 71 0.35 -0.79 9.04
CA VAL A 71 0.04 0.46 9.75
C VAL A 71 -1.47 0.68 9.74
N THR A 72 -2.01 1.07 10.89
CA THR A 72 -3.45 1.29 11.07
C THR A 72 -3.97 2.35 10.13
N GLY A 73 -5.06 2.03 9.41
CA GLY A 73 -5.71 2.95 8.48
C GLY A 73 -5.11 2.99 7.08
N ILE A 74 -4.16 2.10 6.78
CA ILE A 74 -3.63 1.88 5.43
C ILE A 74 -4.37 0.71 4.78
N SER A 75 -4.98 0.94 3.62
CA SER A 75 -5.67 -0.09 2.85
C SER A 75 -4.78 -0.76 1.82
N GLU A 76 -3.85 -0.02 1.24
CA GLU A 76 -2.99 -0.50 0.16
C GLU A 76 -1.69 0.30 0.10
N VAL A 77 -0.61 -0.41 -0.15
CA VAL A 77 0.70 0.14 -0.49
C VAL A 77 1.08 -0.37 -1.87
N SER A 78 1.24 0.52 -2.83
CA SER A 78 1.65 0.20 -4.20
C SER A 78 3.06 0.69 -4.44
N VAL A 79 3.88 -0.13 -5.08
CA VAL A 79 5.26 0.21 -5.49
C VAL A 79 5.30 0.22 -7.01
N PHE A 80 5.97 1.20 -7.60
CA PHE A 80 6.12 1.37 -9.04
C PHE A 80 7.58 1.63 -9.40
N GLY A 81 7.94 1.26 -10.61
CA GLY A 81 9.33 1.26 -11.08
C GLY A 81 10.06 -0.01 -10.67
N GLY A 82 11.28 -0.15 -11.15
CA GLY A 82 12.06 -1.36 -11.00
C GLY A 82 11.57 -2.51 -11.89
N VAL A 83 12.26 -3.60 -11.81
CA VAL A 83 12.01 -4.80 -12.61
C VAL A 83 11.90 -6.02 -11.71
N GLU A 84 10.92 -6.88 -12.01
CA GLU A 84 10.75 -8.14 -11.32
C GLU A 84 11.83 -9.13 -11.78
N ARG A 85 12.41 -9.87 -10.85
CA ARG A 85 13.38 -10.92 -11.16
C ARG A 85 12.70 -12.11 -11.80
N GLN A 86 13.36 -12.69 -12.78
CA GLN A 86 12.93 -13.94 -13.40
C GLN A 86 14.12 -14.88 -13.62
N VAL A 87 13.84 -16.17 -13.67
CA VAL A 87 14.80 -17.15 -14.16
C VAL A 87 14.59 -17.32 -15.65
N GLN A 88 15.56 -16.92 -16.44
CA GLN A 88 15.55 -17.13 -17.90
C GLN A 88 16.21 -18.44 -18.25
N ILE A 89 15.56 -19.20 -19.12
CA ILE A 89 16.07 -20.46 -19.66
C ILE A 89 16.22 -20.28 -21.18
N LEU A 90 17.42 -19.88 -21.59
CA LEU A 90 17.76 -19.61 -22.98
C LEU A 90 18.11 -20.91 -23.69
N VAL A 91 17.13 -21.47 -24.39
CA VAL A 91 17.27 -22.76 -25.07
C VAL A 91 18.01 -22.58 -26.38
N ASP A 92 19.05 -23.40 -26.64
CA ASP A 92 19.73 -23.50 -27.93
C ASP A 92 18.97 -24.48 -28.83
N PRO A 93 18.32 -24.02 -29.91
CA PRO A 93 17.53 -24.87 -30.81
C PRO A 93 18.35 -25.95 -31.49
N ALA A 94 19.62 -25.69 -31.82
CA ALA A 94 20.49 -26.63 -32.49
C ALA A 94 20.90 -27.76 -31.56
N ARG A 95 21.27 -27.44 -30.32
CA ARG A 95 21.58 -28.46 -29.29
C ARG A 95 20.37 -29.29 -28.94
N LEU A 96 19.17 -28.65 -28.87
CA LEU A 96 17.92 -29.34 -28.58
C LEU A 96 17.57 -30.36 -29.69
N ALA A 97 17.61 -29.89 -30.96
CA ALA A 97 17.32 -30.73 -32.11
C ALA A 97 18.33 -31.89 -32.27
N SER A 98 19.64 -31.67 -32.05
CA SER A 98 20.66 -32.70 -32.12
C SER A 98 20.47 -33.83 -31.11
N ARG A 99 19.76 -33.54 -30.01
CA ARG A 99 19.40 -34.51 -28.99
C ARG A 99 17.98 -35.05 -29.14
N GLY A 100 17.28 -34.66 -30.25
CA GLY A 100 15.93 -35.12 -30.59
C GLY A 100 14.90 -34.72 -29.51
N LEU A 101 15.07 -33.57 -28.90
CA LEU A 101 14.14 -32.99 -27.94
C LEU A 101 13.44 -31.76 -28.57
N SER A 102 12.27 -31.46 -28.07
CA SER A 102 11.48 -30.31 -28.44
C SER A 102 11.40 -29.29 -27.29
N LEU A 103 11.00 -28.07 -27.58
CA LEU A 103 10.75 -27.05 -26.57
C LEU A 103 9.63 -27.47 -25.60
N VAL A 104 8.68 -28.27 -26.09
CA VAL A 104 7.58 -28.82 -25.29
C VAL A 104 8.12 -29.73 -24.21
N ASP A 105 9.13 -30.58 -24.54
CA ASP A 105 9.74 -31.49 -23.56
C ASP A 105 10.40 -30.73 -22.42
N VAL A 106 11.08 -29.60 -22.72
CA VAL A 106 11.69 -28.72 -21.72
C VAL A 106 10.60 -28.12 -20.82
N ARG A 107 9.53 -27.55 -21.43
CA ARG A 107 8.42 -26.94 -20.70
C ARG A 107 7.73 -27.95 -19.77
N GLU A 108 7.47 -29.17 -20.26
CA GLU A 108 6.81 -30.21 -19.49
C GLU A 108 7.70 -30.70 -18.34
N ALA A 109 8.99 -30.87 -18.58
CA ALA A 109 9.94 -31.26 -17.54
C ALA A 109 9.97 -30.21 -16.41
N LEU A 110 10.04 -28.91 -16.75
CA LEU A 110 9.99 -27.81 -15.79
C LEU A 110 8.67 -27.81 -15.02
N ARG A 111 7.53 -27.85 -15.70
CA ARG A 111 6.20 -27.86 -15.07
C ARG A 111 5.97 -29.07 -14.16
N SER A 112 6.45 -30.23 -14.55
CA SER A 112 6.26 -31.48 -13.80
C SER A 112 7.09 -31.53 -12.52
N ARG A 113 8.24 -30.88 -12.51
CA ARG A 113 9.19 -30.89 -11.39
C ARG A 113 9.03 -29.70 -10.44
N ASN A 114 8.58 -28.54 -10.95
CA ASN A 114 8.33 -27.35 -10.12
C ASN A 114 6.94 -27.42 -9.46
N ARG A 115 6.65 -28.49 -8.76
CA ARG A 115 5.37 -28.72 -8.08
C ARG A 115 5.57 -29.34 -6.72
N ASP A 116 4.90 -28.76 -5.73
CA ASP A 116 4.71 -29.43 -4.45
C ASP A 116 3.69 -30.56 -4.63
N ARG A 117 4.01 -31.72 -4.11
CA ARG A 117 3.10 -32.87 -4.11
C ARG A 117 2.78 -33.26 -2.67
N SER A 118 1.49 -33.42 -2.38
CA SER A 118 1.07 -34.04 -1.14
C SER A 118 1.36 -35.55 -1.24
N GLY A 119 2.12 -36.09 -0.28
CA GLY A 119 2.36 -37.51 -0.11
C GLY A 119 1.28 -38.22 0.71
N GLY A 120 0.17 -37.52 1.02
CA GLY A 120 -0.84 -38.06 1.93
C GLY A 120 -0.47 -37.87 3.40
N THR A 121 -1.16 -38.57 4.26
CA THR A 121 -0.95 -38.54 5.72
C THR A 121 -0.39 -39.88 6.18
N VAL A 122 0.49 -39.82 7.16
CA VAL A 122 1.03 -41.03 7.84
C VAL A 122 0.62 -40.97 9.30
N ASP A 123 -0.14 -41.99 9.72
CA ASP A 123 -0.53 -42.17 11.09
C ASP A 123 0.59 -42.79 11.92
N ALA A 124 1.12 -42.08 12.88
CA ALA A 124 2.09 -42.58 13.86
C ALA A 124 1.46 -42.55 15.26
N GLY A 125 0.64 -43.52 15.56
CA GLY A 125 -0.06 -43.70 16.82
C GLY A 125 -1.14 -42.64 17.03
N LYS A 126 -0.93 -41.65 17.96
CA LYS A 126 -1.88 -40.57 18.24
C LYS A 126 -1.64 -39.30 17.40
N ARG A 127 -0.70 -39.31 16.47
CA ARG A 127 -0.34 -38.14 15.66
C ARG A 127 -0.43 -38.51 14.18
N GLU A 128 -1.09 -37.67 13.44
CA GLU A 128 -1.16 -37.68 11.98
C GLU A 128 -0.10 -36.71 11.43
N TYR A 129 0.77 -37.19 10.55
CA TYR A 129 1.79 -36.41 9.89
C TYR A 129 1.43 -36.24 8.42
N LEU A 130 1.29 -34.97 7.98
CA LEU A 130 1.12 -34.65 6.57
C LEU A 130 2.47 -34.75 5.86
N LEU A 131 2.58 -35.68 4.93
CA LEU A 131 3.77 -35.80 4.07
C LEU A 131 3.61 -34.82 2.91
N ARG A 132 4.54 -33.87 2.79
CA ARG A 132 4.60 -32.94 1.68
C ARG A 132 5.98 -33.03 1.04
N THR A 133 6.02 -33.37 -0.24
CA THR A 133 7.26 -33.30 -1.04
C THR A 133 7.33 -31.88 -1.62
N VAL A 134 8.31 -31.10 -1.18
CA VAL A 134 8.63 -29.80 -1.77
C VAL A 134 9.36 -30.05 -3.06
N GLY A 135 8.75 -29.70 -4.19
CA GLY A 135 9.29 -29.91 -5.54
C GLY A 135 9.69 -28.62 -6.23
N ARG A 136 9.65 -27.48 -5.52
CA ARG A 136 10.06 -26.19 -6.09
C ARG A 136 11.57 -26.11 -6.20
N PHE A 137 12.05 -25.47 -7.27
CA PHE A 137 13.48 -25.20 -7.42
C PHE A 137 13.92 -24.15 -6.41
N GLU A 138 15.03 -24.43 -5.73
CA GLU A 138 15.58 -23.53 -4.71
C GLU A 138 16.54 -22.51 -5.30
N ASN A 139 17.16 -22.84 -6.45
CA ASN A 139 18.16 -22.01 -7.10
C ASN A 139 18.30 -22.35 -8.59
N VAL A 140 19.00 -21.47 -9.31
CA VAL A 140 19.28 -21.59 -10.76
C VAL A 140 20.01 -22.89 -11.08
N GLU A 141 20.93 -23.31 -10.22
CA GLU A 141 21.72 -24.53 -10.44
C GLU A 141 20.82 -25.77 -10.40
N ALA A 142 19.85 -25.83 -9.50
CA ALA A 142 18.88 -26.94 -9.44
C ALA A 142 18.07 -27.07 -10.75
N ILE A 143 17.78 -25.95 -11.40
CA ILE A 143 17.11 -25.93 -12.71
C ILE A 143 18.07 -26.41 -13.79
N SER A 144 19.31 -25.95 -13.81
CA SER A 144 20.33 -26.37 -14.78
C SER A 144 20.58 -27.88 -14.76
N GLN A 145 20.54 -28.48 -13.58
CA GLN A 145 20.75 -29.93 -13.38
C GLN A 145 19.49 -30.76 -13.61
N LEU A 146 18.35 -30.16 -13.94
CA LEU A 146 17.12 -30.89 -14.20
C LEU A 146 17.29 -31.84 -15.40
N VAL A 147 16.94 -33.11 -15.20
CA VAL A 147 16.99 -34.16 -16.24
C VAL A 147 15.80 -34.02 -17.17
N LEU A 148 16.06 -33.77 -18.44
CA LEU A 148 15.05 -33.69 -19.51
C LEU A 148 14.72 -35.11 -20.06
N ALA A 149 15.76 -35.90 -20.33
CA ALA A 149 15.57 -37.24 -20.87
C ALA A 149 16.73 -38.19 -20.48
N ARG A 150 16.42 -39.48 -20.50
CA ARG A 150 17.45 -40.58 -20.42
C ARG A 150 17.40 -41.38 -21.69
N ARG A 151 18.55 -41.54 -22.33
CA ARG A 151 18.70 -42.40 -23.53
C ARG A 151 19.82 -43.41 -23.28
N GLY A 152 19.47 -44.63 -22.91
CA GLY A 152 20.42 -45.62 -22.42
C GLY A 152 21.16 -45.09 -21.18
N ASP A 153 22.49 -45.08 -21.23
CA ASP A 153 23.33 -44.56 -20.16
C ASP A 153 23.52 -43.02 -20.18
N SER A 154 23.06 -42.36 -21.23
CA SER A 154 23.20 -40.89 -21.37
C SER A 154 22.04 -40.17 -20.70
N ILE A 155 22.38 -39.26 -19.80
CA ILE A 155 21.45 -38.36 -19.13
C ILE A 155 21.57 -36.98 -19.79
N ILE A 156 20.46 -36.48 -20.33
CA ILE A 156 20.39 -35.13 -20.92
C ILE A 156 19.77 -34.20 -19.87
N ARG A 157 20.48 -33.14 -19.52
CA ARG A 157 20.08 -32.11 -18.56
C ARG A 157 19.71 -30.80 -19.27
N ILE A 158 19.06 -29.88 -18.57
CA ILE A 158 18.79 -28.53 -19.09
C ILE A 158 20.11 -27.86 -19.49
N ALA A 159 21.15 -27.90 -18.66
CA ALA A 159 22.46 -27.33 -18.96
C ALA A 159 23.09 -27.80 -20.28
N ASP A 160 22.68 -28.95 -20.78
CA ASP A 160 23.19 -29.51 -22.05
C ASP A 160 22.59 -28.85 -23.29
N VAL A 161 21.41 -28.22 -23.15
CA VAL A 161 20.61 -27.65 -24.25
C VAL A 161 20.18 -26.21 -24.05
N ALA A 162 20.41 -25.67 -22.85
CA ALA A 162 20.03 -24.31 -22.49
C ALA A 162 21.02 -23.68 -21.50
N THR A 163 21.06 -22.36 -21.48
CA THR A 163 21.69 -21.58 -20.42
C THR A 163 20.61 -21.13 -19.45
N VAL A 164 20.83 -21.30 -18.16
CA VAL A 164 19.91 -20.87 -17.10
C VAL A 164 20.57 -19.76 -16.31
N GLU A 165 19.92 -18.62 -16.26
CA GLU A 165 20.42 -17.47 -15.57
C GLU A 165 19.31 -16.73 -14.81
N LEU A 166 19.70 -16.06 -13.72
CA LEU A 166 18.82 -15.16 -13.02
C LEU A 166 18.92 -13.81 -13.72
N ASP A 167 17.81 -13.33 -14.25
CA ASP A 167 17.71 -12.08 -14.97
C ASP A 167 16.45 -11.34 -14.49
N HIS A 168 15.99 -10.38 -15.23
CA HIS A 168 14.79 -9.61 -14.95
C HIS A 168 13.87 -9.59 -16.18
N PHE A 169 12.58 -9.25 -15.96
CA PHE A 169 11.68 -8.95 -17.06
C PHE A 169 12.14 -7.71 -17.81
N GLU A 170 11.73 -7.60 -19.07
CA GLU A 170 11.99 -6.41 -19.86
C GLU A 170 11.39 -5.19 -19.16
N GLU A 171 12.17 -4.13 -19.03
CA GLU A 171 11.75 -2.88 -18.42
C GLU A 171 10.63 -2.24 -19.24
N THR A 172 9.44 -2.14 -18.67
CA THR A 172 8.26 -1.53 -19.30
C THR A 172 8.10 -0.05 -18.95
N GLY A 173 8.83 0.45 -17.97
CA GLY A 173 8.80 1.84 -17.53
C GLY A 173 9.67 2.06 -16.31
N TYR A 174 10.17 3.28 -16.19
CA TYR A 174 10.96 3.70 -15.05
C TYR A 174 10.36 4.93 -14.37
N THR A 175 10.67 5.10 -13.11
CA THR A 175 10.30 6.29 -12.34
C THR A 175 11.54 7.08 -11.97
N THR A 176 11.42 8.42 -11.99
CA THR A 176 12.53 9.30 -11.60
C THR A 176 12.08 10.33 -10.58
N TYR A 177 12.96 10.63 -9.65
CA TYR A 177 12.80 11.69 -8.67
C TYR A 177 14.08 12.51 -8.59
N ASN A 178 13.98 13.84 -8.76
CA ASN A 178 15.15 14.74 -8.83
C ASN A 178 16.22 14.33 -9.83
N GLY A 179 15.81 13.75 -10.98
CA GLY A 179 16.73 13.32 -12.05
C GLY A 179 17.46 12.00 -11.77
N GLN A 180 17.12 11.29 -10.71
CA GLN A 180 17.64 9.96 -10.38
C GLN A 180 16.53 8.92 -10.49
N GLN A 181 16.87 7.74 -10.97
CA GLN A 181 15.95 6.59 -10.95
C GLN A 181 15.63 6.22 -9.51
N ASN A 182 14.38 5.85 -9.28
CA ASN A 182 13.85 5.50 -7.98
C ASN A 182 12.75 4.45 -8.08
N LEU A 183 12.40 3.86 -6.95
CA LEU A 183 11.11 3.18 -6.80
C LEU A 183 10.13 4.16 -6.18
N PHE A 184 9.00 4.34 -6.85
CA PHE A 184 7.93 5.21 -6.41
C PHE A 184 6.91 4.43 -5.60
N MET A 185 6.59 4.89 -4.41
CA MET A 185 5.64 4.24 -3.53
C MET A 185 4.48 5.16 -3.21
N MET A 186 3.25 4.64 -3.28
CA MET A 186 2.06 5.36 -2.87
C MET A 186 1.25 4.57 -1.85
N LEU A 187 0.70 5.29 -0.89
CA LEU A 187 -0.12 4.75 0.19
C LEU A 187 -1.57 5.21 0.03
N ARG A 188 -2.50 4.27 0.14
CA ARG A 188 -3.94 4.52 0.17
C ARG A 188 -4.48 4.28 1.57
N LYS A 189 -5.40 5.14 1.98
CA LYS A 189 -6.04 5.03 3.29
C LYS A 189 -7.28 4.14 3.25
N GLU A 190 -7.60 3.54 4.38
CA GLU A 190 -8.91 2.92 4.59
C GLU A 190 -10.03 3.98 4.62
N PRO A 191 -11.19 3.69 4.01
CA PRO A 191 -12.34 4.57 4.11
C PRO A 191 -12.74 4.81 5.57
N GLY A 192 -12.84 6.07 5.97
CA GLY A 192 -13.23 6.46 7.33
C GLY A 192 -12.09 6.48 8.35
N SER A 193 -10.86 6.11 7.98
CA SER A 193 -9.70 6.21 8.87
C SER A 193 -9.33 7.66 9.21
N ASN A 194 -8.71 7.85 10.37
CA ASN A 194 -8.15 9.15 10.76
C ASN A 194 -6.81 9.36 10.04
N VAL A 195 -6.86 10.07 8.92
CA VAL A 195 -5.70 10.27 8.04
C VAL A 195 -4.51 10.97 8.73
N ILE A 196 -4.76 11.87 9.70
CA ILE A 196 -3.69 12.56 10.46
C ILE A 196 -2.99 11.59 11.39
N ALA A 197 -3.74 10.70 12.06
CA ALA A 197 -3.17 9.66 12.90
C ALA A 197 -2.38 8.65 12.06
N SER A 198 -2.96 8.16 10.95
CA SER A 198 -2.29 7.23 10.03
C SER A 198 -0.98 7.81 9.47
N LYS A 199 -0.96 9.10 9.06
CA LYS A 199 0.28 9.79 8.64
C LYS A 199 1.36 9.69 9.71
N ARG A 200 1.02 10.00 10.96
CA ARG A 200 1.99 9.99 12.06
C ARG A 200 2.60 8.61 12.28
N GLU A 201 1.75 7.57 12.27
CA GLU A 201 2.20 6.19 12.40
C GLU A 201 3.06 5.76 11.20
N VAL A 202 2.67 6.11 9.96
CA VAL A 202 3.45 5.87 8.75
C VAL A 202 4.84 6.50 8.84
N LEU A 203 4.94 7.78 9.22
CA LEU A 203 6.23 8.46 9.32
C LEU A 203 7.13 7.81 10.39
N THR A 204 6.56 7.40 11.52
CA THR A 204 7.30 6.69 12.57
C THR A 204 7.82 5.33 12.07
N GLU A 205 6.98 4.58 11.35
CA GLU A 205 7.39 3.29 10.77
C GLU A 205 8.46 3.49 9.69
N ILE A 206 8.38 4.54 8.87
CA ILE A 206 9.40 4.88 7.87
C ILE A 206 10.76 5.16 8.51
N GLU A 207 10.80 5.93 9.60
CA GLU A 207 12.04 6.16 10.35
C GLU A 207 12.64 4.84 10.85
N THR A 208 11.79 3.93 11.31
CA THR A 208 12.21 2.61 11.78
C THR A 208 12.71 1.75 10.63
N VAL A 209 11.98 1.69 9.52
CA VAL A 209 12.35 0.94 8.32
C VAL A 209 13.66 1.47 7.72
N ASN A 210 13.82 2.79 7.64
CA ASN A 210 15.06 3.39 7.18
C ASN A 210 16.23 2.95 8.05
N ARG A 211 16.11 3.10 9.37
CA ARG A 211 17.21 2.78 10.31
C ARG A 211 17.57 1.29 10.32
N GLU A 212 16.57 0.41 10.33
CA GLU A 212 16.76 -1.02 10.55
C GLU A 212 17.02 -1.82 9.28
N VAL A 213 16.45 -1.38 8.15
CA VAL A 213 16.39 -2.16 6.91
C VAL A 213 17.06 -1.45 5.75
N LEU A 214 16.58 -0.24 5.40
CA LEU A 214 16.99 0.40 4.15
C LEU A 214 18.39 1.00 4.23
N ASN A 215 18.73 1.77 5.27
CA ASN A 215 20.06 2.36 5.41
C ASN A 215 21.17 1.30 5.48
N PRO A 216 21.02 0.19 6.26
CA PRO A 216 21.94 -0.92 6.18
C PRO A 216 22.05 -1.56 4.79
N ALA A 217 20.97 -1.54 4.02
CA ALA A 217 20.96 -2.00 2.63
C ALA A 217 21.55 -0.99 1.63
N GLY A 218 21.79 0.27 2.04
CA GLY A 218 22.28 1.35 1.19
C GLY A 218 21.19 2.14 0.48
N LEU A 219 19.93 1.99 0.93
CA LEU A 219 18.75 2.64 0.40
C LEU A 219 18.16 3.60 1.44
N GLU A 220 17.29 4.50 0.99
CA GLU A 220 16.54 5.41 1.82
C GLU A 220 15.12 5.61 1.25
N LEU A 221 14.11 5.63 2.13
CA LEU A 221 12.74 5.97 1.80
C LEU A 221 12.44 7.40 2.27
N THR A 222 12.16 8.29 1.33
CA THR A 222 11.89 9.71 1.59
C THR A 222 10.48 10.11 1.15
N PRO A 223 9.76 10.97 1.90
CA PRO A 223 8.48 11.49 1.46
C PRO A 223 8.65 12.47 0.29
N ILE A 224 7.80 12.32 -0.75
CA ILE A 224 7.77 13.21 -1.92
C ILE A 224 6.62 14.20 -1.80
N ALA A 225 5.42 13.69 -1.48
CA ALA A 225 4.21 14.48 -1.37
C ALA A 225 3.30 13.92 -0.27
N ASP A 226 2.54 14.82 0.33
CA ASP A 226 1.70 14.55 1.48
C ASP A 226 0.43 15.40 1.39
N ASP A 227 -0.66 14.77 0.98
CA ASP A 227 -1.97 15.44 0.85
C ASP A 227 -2.65 15.67 2.22
N VAL A 228 -2.13 15.05 3.28
CA VAL A 228 -2.64 15.23 4.64
C VAL A 228 -2.39 16.65 5.14
N VAL A 229 -1.36 17.31 4.62
CA VAL A 229 -1.06 18.73 4.94
C VAL A 229 -2.29 19.61 4.71
N TYR A 230 -3.04 19.40 3.62
CA TYR A 230 -4.26 20.17 3.35
C TYR A 230 -5.35 19.93 4.38
N VAL A 231 -5.45 18.72 4.91
CA VAL A 231 -6.40 18.38 5.98
C VAL A 231 -5.96 19.02 7.29
N GLU A 232 -4.69 18.94 7.63
CA GLU A 232 -4.10 19.58 8.83
C GLU A 232 -4.28 21.09 8.80
N GLU A 233 -4.02 21.71 7.64
CA GLU A 233 -4.23 23.16 7.46
C GLU A 233 -5.70 23.55 7.55
N SER A 234 -6.60 22.76 6.97
CA SER A 234 -8.04 23.00 7.06
C SER A 234 -8.51 22.96 8.51
N VAL A 235 -8.08 21.97 9.27
CA VAL A 235 -8.41 21.86 10.71
C VAL A 235 -7.83 23.05 11.48
N ARG A 236 -6.58 23.41 11.23
CA ARG A 236 -5.92 24.55 11.86
C ARG A 236 -6.64 25.87 11.54
N ASN A 237 -7.00 26.09 10.29
CA ASN A 237 -7.72 27.31 9.85
C ASN A 237 -9.08 27.42 10.52
N VAL A 238 -9.79 26.30 10.67
CA VAL A 238 -11.07 26.29 11.39
C VAL A 238 -10.88 26.70 12.85
N TRP A 239 -9.91 26.11 13.55
CA TRP A 239 -9.62 26.51 14.95
C TRP A 239 -9.22 27.96 15.06
N GLN A 240 -8.42 28.50 14.15
CA GLN A 240 -8.04 29.92 14.13
C GLN A 240 -9.25 30.81 13.90
N ASN A 241 -10.11 30.46 12.94
CA ASN A 241 -11.32 31.21 12.64
C ASN A 241 -12.32 31.19 13.82
N LEU A 242 -12.48 30.03 14.47
CA LEU A 242 -13.30 29.91 15.68
C LEU A 242 -12.77 30.77 16.81
N LEU A 243 -11.47 30.75 17.06
CA LEU A 243 -10.84 31.56 18.10
C LEU A 243 -10.99 33.07 17.81
N LEU A 244 -10.69 33.48 16.58
CA LEU A 244 -10.82 34.87 16.16
C LEU A 244 -12.29 35.33 16.22
N GLY A 245 -13.22 34.52 15.74
CA GLY A 245 -14.67 34.80 15.84
C GLY A 245 -15.16 34.93 17.27
N ALA A 246 -14.72 34.04 18.15
CA ALA A 246 -15.05 34.09 19.58
C ALA A 246 -14.49 35.35 20.25
N LEU A 247 -13.25 35.75 19.93
CA LEU A 247 -12.64 36.97 20.45
C LEU A 247 -13.39 38.21 19.96
N LEU A 248 -13.71 38.30 18.67
CA LEU A 248 -14.48 39.42 18.10
C LEU A 248 -15.88 39.50 18.69
N ALA A 249 -16.60 38.37 18.78
CA ALA A 249 -17.92 38.32 19.39
C ALA A 249 -17.87 38.74 20.86
N THR A 250 -16.88 38.32 21.62
CA THR A 250 -16.64 38.70 23.01
C THR A 250 -16.39 40.23 23.10
N GLY A 251 -15.54 40.77 22.21
CA GLY A 251 -15.24 42.19 22.16
C GLY A 251 -16.48 43.06 21.88
N VAL A 252 -17.28 42.66 20.88
CA VAL A 252 -18.53 43.32 20.53
C VAL A 252 -19.54 43.26 21.69
N MET A 253 -19.75 42.05 22.26
CA MET A 253 -20.64 41.92 23.43
C MET A 253 -20.19 42.78 24.59
N PHE A 254 -18.90 42.85 24.91
CA PHE A 254 -18.37 43.69 25.98
C PHE A 254 -18.61 45.18 25.70
N LEU A 255 -18.45 45.64 24.47
CA LEU A 255 -18.66 46.99 24.05
C LEU A 255 -20.12 47.45 24.27
N PHE A 256 -21.09 46.57 23.93
CA PHE A 256 -22.52 46.87 24.06
C PHE A 256 -23.03 46.68 25.49
N LEU A 257 -22.68 45.61 26.16
CA LEU A 257 -23.18 45.25 27.49
C LEU A 257 -22.44 46.03 28.61
N ARG A 258 -21.27 46.56 28.37
CA ARG A 258 -20.39 47.28 29.31
C ARG A 258 -20.28 46.62 30.69
N SER A 259 -20.49 45.32 30.75
CA SER A 259 -20.45 44.51 31.97
C SER A 259 -19.68 43.21 31.75
N ALA A 260 -18.53 43.06 32.36
CA ALA A 260 -17.70 41.85 32.24
C ALA A 260 -18.42 40.60 32.72
N ARG A 261 -19.29 40.69 33.72
CA ARG A 261 -20.01 39.51 34.24
C ARG A 261 -21.05 39.00 33.23
N VAL A 262 -21.79 39.89 32.59
CA VAL A 262 -22.79 39.52 31.60
C VAL A 262 -22.13 39.03 30.32
N THR A 263 -21.04 39.69 29.89
CA THR A 263 -20.24 39.23 28.77
C THR A 263 -19.67 37.82 29.00
N LEU A 264 -19.14 37.57 30.18
CA LEU A 264 -18.61 36.26 30.53
C LEU A 264 -19.67 35.15 30.48
N ALA A 265 -20.88 35.43 30.96
CA ALA A 265 -22.01 34.52 30.88
C ALA A 265 -22.37 34.15 29.42
N GLY A 266 -22.37 35.14 28.52
CA GLY A 266 -22.60 34.93 27.09
C GLY A 266 -21.46 34.15 26.41
N VAL A 267 -20.20 34.47 26.75
CA VAL A 267 -19.01 33.79 26.17
C VAL A 267 -18.94 32.33 26.57
N ILE A 268 -19.38 31.96 27.77
CA ILE A 268 -19.46 30.56 28.20
C ILE A 268 -20.43 29.72 27.32
N GLY A 269 -21.44 30.37 26.75
CA GLY A 269 -22.35 29.74 25.79
C GLY A 269 -21.66 29.23 24.52
N ILE A 270 -20.59 29.90 24.06
CA ILE A 270 -19.88 29.50 22.82
C ILE A 270 -19.29 28.09 22.90
N PRO A 271 -18.46 27.73 23.88
CA PRO A 271 -17.92 26.38 23.99
C PRO A 271 -19.03 25.34 24.24
N ILE A 272 -20.11 25.69 24.94
CA ILE A 272 -21.24 24.76 25.13
C ILE A 272 -21.90 24.43 23.78
N CYS A 273 -22.16 25.44 22.94
CA CYS A 273 -22.70 25.21 21.59
C CYS A 273 -21.79 24.36 20.73
N ILE A 274 -20.47 24.53 20.81
CA ILE A 274 -19.49 23.72 20.11
C ILE A 274 -19.60 22.26 20.56
N ILE A 275 -19.61 22.01 21.87
CA ILE A 275 -19.71 20.65 22.43
C ILE A 275 -21.01 19.99 22.01
N ILE A 276 -22.16 20.69 22.08
CA ILE A 276 -23.46 20.17 21.67
C ILE A 276 -23.45 19.84 20.17
N ALA A 277 -22.87 20.68 19.33
CA ALA A 277 -22.78 20.43 17.90
C ALA A 277 -21.93 19.19 17.58
N PHE A 278 -20.81 18.99 18.27
CA PHE A 278 -19.99 17.78 18.12
C PHE A 278 -20.71 16.51 18.62
N LEU A 279 -21.44 16.60 19.74
CA LEU A 279 -22.25 15.51 20.23
C LEU A 279 -23.37 15.18 19.23
N GLY A 280 -24.01 16.17 18.62
CA GLY A 280 -25.00 15.97 17.58
C GLY A 280 -24.43 15.24 16.37
N LEU A 281 -23.23 15.57 15.90
CA LEU A 281 -22.53 14.87 14.82
C LEU A 281 -22.21 13.42 15.21
N LEU A 282 -21.75 13.19 16.44
CA LEU A 282 -21.43 11.87 16.95
C LEU A 282 -22.69 10.96 16.98
N ILE A 283 -23.81 11.48 17.50
CA ILE A 283 -25.09 10.74 17.56
C ILE A 283 -25.63 10.46 16.15
N ALA A 284 -25.44 11.41 15.23
CA ALA A 284 -25.84 11.25 13.83
C ALA A 284 -24.90 10.31 13.02
N GLY A 285 -23.86 9.75 13.63
CA GLY A 285 -22.89 8.87 12.98
C GLY A 285 -22.12 9.55 11.84
N ARG A 286 -21.97 10.88 11.91
CA ARG A 286 -21.28 11.65 10.89
C ARG A 286 -19.82 11.89 11.27
N THR A 287 -18.92 11.75 10.29
CA THR A 287 -17.49 12.04 10.47
C THR A 287 -17.25 13.55 10.50
N VAL A 288 -16.30 13.98 11.32
CA VAL A 288 -15.81 15.36 11.33
C VAL A 288 -14.99 15.59 10.06
N ASN A 289 -15.53 16.38 9.13
CA ASN A 289 -14.88 16.79 7.89
C ASN A 289 -15.01 18.32 7.70
N GLY A 290 -14.36 18.87 6.68
CA GLY A 290 -14.36 20.30 6.41
C GLY A 290 -15.79 20.90 6.30
N ILE A 291 -16.75 20.14 5.76
CA ILE A 291 -18.15 20.58 5.62
C ILE A 291 -18.87 20.59 6.97
N SER A 292 -18.70 19.57 7.79
CA SER A 292 -19.30 19.50 9.12
C SER A 292 -18.75 20.59 10.06
N ILE A 293 -17.45 20.89 9.93
CA ILE A 293 -16.79 21.97 10.70
C ILE A 293 -17.28 23.35 10.25
N ALA A 294 -17.49 23.58 8.94
CA ALA A 294 -18.09 24.81 8.44
C ALA A 294 -19.52 25.00 8.95
N GLY A 295 -20.31 23.91 9.01
CA GLY A 295 -21.64 23.89 9.61
C GLY A 295 -21.64 24.26 11.10
N ILE A 296 -20.67 23.76 11.87
CA ILE A 296 -20.49 24.11 13.29
C ILE A 296 -20.14 25.58 13.43
N ALA A 297 -19.24 26.14 12.63
CA ALA A 297 -18.87 27.54 12.65
C ALA A 297 -20.10 28.44 12.38
N PHE A 298 -20.97 28.06 11.44
CA PHE A 298 -22.21 28.76 11.15
C PHE A 298 -23.22 28.67 12.32
N ALA A 299 -23.37 27.50 12.94
CA ALA A 299 -24.23 27.27 14.10
C ALA A 299 -23.81 28.12 15.30
N ILE A 300 -22.51 28.31 15.53
CA ILE A 300 -21.96 29.16 16.59
C ILE A 300 -22.30 30.62 16.33
N GLY A 301 -22.22 31.10 15.08
CA GLY A 301 -22.60 32.45 14.70
C GLY A 301 -24.08 32.74 14.99
N ILE A 302 -24.98 31.78 14.72
CA ILE A 302 -26.41 31.95 15.03
C ILE A 302 -26.66 31.85 16.54
N GLY A 303 -26.01 30.93 17.26
CA GLY A 303 -26.16 30.78 18.71
C GLY A 303 -25.73 32.02 19.49
N ALA A 304 -24.68 32.70 19.06
CA ALA A 304 -24.27 33.99 19.66
C ALA A 304 -25.32 35.10 19.48
N HIS A 305 -26.13 35.03 18.43
CA HIS A 305 -27.18 36.00 18.15
C HIS A 305 -28.45 35.80 19.01
N THR A 306 -28.73 34.54 19.39
CA THR A 306 -29.94 34.18 20.18
C THR A 306 -29.76 34.42 21.68
N VAL A 307 -28.56 34.61 22.18
CA VAL A 307 -28.26 34.94 23.60
C VAL A 307 -28.38 36.46 23.89
N SER A 308 -28.72 37.26 22.89
CA SER A 308 -29.07 38.68 23.15
C SER A 308 -30.40 38.70 23.91
N PRO A 309 -30.41 39.09 25.21
CA PRO A 309 -31.67 39.21 25.91
C PRO A 309 -32.48 40.32 25.23
N ASP A 310 -33.72 40.02 24.84
CA ASP A 310 -34.73 41.01 24.56
C ASP A 310 -34.84 41.90 25.80
N THR A 311 -34.18 43.04 25.76
CA THR A 311 -34.46 44.15 26.68
C THR A 311 -35.64 44.88 26.10
N GLY A 312 -36.85 44.36 26.42
CA GLY A 312 -38.07 45.14 26.36
C GLY A 312 -38.11 46.13 27.49
#